data_0cd7f15ef39e662afa7af95ae88391ed
#
_entry.id   0cd7f15ef39e662afa7af95ae88391ed
#
_cell.length_a   1.000
_cell.length_b   1.000
_cell.length_c   1.000
_cell.angle_alpha   90.00
_cell.angle_beta   90.00
_cell.angle_gamma   90.00
#
_symmetry.space_group_name_H-M   'P 1'
#
loop_
_entity.id
_entity.type
_entity.pdbx_description
1 polymer ?
#
loop_
_entity_poly.entity_id
_entity_poly.type
_entity_poly.pdbx_seq_one_letter_code
_entity_poly.pdbx_strand_id
1 'polypeptide(L)'
;MSAKHKDQATLLCVPFAGAGPSFFHPWRQLAGDRWRVTSLELPGKERRILEDPYRNVIEAAKGSIDDVVADLGEGARTVLFGHSLGAVLAYELAHLLSARGVHVERLVVSGSPGPWTQRERRAAGLPDEEFLARVEEFAGFRHEALDHPEMRELVLPVLQADCEMHESYVPSTDEPLSVPICSLRGESDGLVTAEEARQWRDATTSGEFSYVEFPGDHMYLVDLGAQVLDVIERESSGGR
;
A
#
# COMPACT_ATOMS: atom_id res chain seq x y z
N MET A 1 -26.04 7.43 13.87
CA MET A 1 -25.12 6.42 13.30
C MET A 1 -25.55 5.05 13.83
N SER A 2 -25.91 4.13 12.94
CA SER A 2 -26.57 2.86 13.29
C SER A 2 -25.59 1.90 14.00
N ALA A 3 -26.08 1.16 14.99
CA ALA A 3 -25.33 0.20 15.82
C ALA A 3 -24.65 -0.96 15.03
N LYS A 4 -24.97 -1.12 13.75
CA LYS A 4 -24.41 -2.16 12.87
C LYS A 4 -22.93 -2.00 12.50
N HIS A 5 -22.32 -0.82 12.73
CA HIS A 5 -20.93 -0.54 12.29
C HIS A 5 -19.88 -0.77 13.39
N LYS A 6 -20.28 -1.12 14.63
CA LYS A 6 -19.30 -1.27 15.74
C LYS A 6 -18.50 -2.57 15.72
N ASP A 7 -18.96 -3.60 15.00
CA ASP A 7 -18.31 -4.92 14.95
C ASP A 7 -17.60 -5.21 13.62
N GLN A 8 -17.71 -4.32 12.64
CA GLN A 8 -17.12 -4.52 11.32
C GLN A 8 -15.62 -4.15 11.35
N ALA A 9 -14.78 -5.10 10.94
CA ALA A 9 -13.35 -4.83 10.81
C ALA A 9 -13.08 -3.82 9.68
N THR A 10 -12.07 -2.98 9.87
CA THR A 10 -11.66 -2.00 8.87
C THR A 10 -10.49 -2.53 8.05
N LEU A 11 -10.61 -2.46 6.74
CA LEU A 11 -9.52 -2.64 5.80
C LEU A 11 -9.02 -1.25 5.37
N LEU A 12 -7.87 -0.85 5.92
CA LEU A 12 -7.18 0.37 5.50
C LEU A 12 -6.28 0.07 4.31
N CYS A 13 -6.63 0.59 3.15
CA CYS A 13 -5.87 0.44 1.91
C CYS A 13 -4.90 1.62 1.74
N VAL A 14 -3.63 1.30 1.49
CA VAL A 14 -2.57 2.28 1.24
C VAL A 14 -2.21 2.24 -0.24
N PRO A 15 -2.41 3.35 -0.99
CA PRO A 15 -2.20 3.40 -2.43
C PRO A 15 -0.73 3.18 -2.83
N PHE A 16 -0.55 2.63 -4.03
CA PHE A 16 0.75 2.52 -4.70
C PHE A 16 1.13 3.82 -5.43
N ALA A 17 2.34 3.90 -5.98
CA ALA A 17 2.82 5.06 -6.72
C ALA A 17 1.86 5.44 -7.85
N GLY A 18 1.49 6.73 -7.93
CA GLY A 18 0.54 7.25 -8.90
C GLY A 18 -0.93 7.02 -8.57
N ALA A 19 -1.28 6.11 -7.66
CA ALA A 19 -2.67 5.88 -7.26
C ALA A 19 -3.11 6.84 -6.15
N GLY A 20 -4.42 7.09 -6.11
CA GLY A 20 -5.12 7.74 -5.00
C GLY A 20 -6.18 6.84 -4.37
N PRO A 21 -6.95 7.37 -3.39
CA PRO A 21 -8.04 6.64 -2.72
C PRO A 21 -9.08 6.06 -3.66
N SER A 22 -9.35 6.69 -4.79
CA SER A 22 -10.36 6.27 -5.76
C SER A 22 -10.07 4.90 -6.37
N PHE A 23 -8.79 4.48 -6.43
CA PHE A 23 -8.43 3.13 -6.88
C PHE A 23 -9.19 2.04 -6.09
N PHE A 24 -9.40 2.26 -4.81
CA PHE A 24 -10.06 1.29 -3.92
C PHE A 24 -11.57 1.48 -3.81
N HIS A 25 -12.19 2.41 -4.55
CA HIS A 25 -13.66 2.56 -4.54
C HIS A 25 -14.41 1.30 -4.95
N PRO A 26 -13.99 0.55 -6.01
CA PRO A 26 -14.61 -0.72 -6.35
C PRO A 26 -14.51 -1.76 -5.23
N TRP A 27 -13.45 -1.74 -4.44
CA TRP A 27 -13.25 -2.68 -3.33
C TRP A 27 -14.32 -2.52 -2.23
N ARG A 28 -14.88 -1.33 -2.03
CA ARG A 28 -15.99 -1.10 -1.10
C ARG A 28 -17.22 -1.91 -1.48
N GLN A 29 -17.52 -2.01 -2.78
CA GLN A 29 -18.65 -2.79 -3.28
C GLN A 29 -18.34 -4.29 -3.23
N LEU A 30 -17.16 -4.69 -3.61
CA LEU A 30 -16.70 -6.08 -3.60
C LEU A 30 -16.61 -6.64 -2.17
N ALA A 31 -16.22 -5.84 -1.20
CA ALA A 31 -16.14 -6.23 0.20
C ALA A 31 -17.52 -6.39 0.85
N GLY A 32 -18.52 -5.63 0.40
CA GLY A 32 -19.88 -5.66 0.97
C GLY A 32 -19.88 -5.37 2.48
N ASP A 33 -20.57 -6.19 3.25
CA ASP A 33 -20.64 -6.06 4.72
C ASP A 33 -19.44 -6.71 5.45
N ARG A 34 -18.51 -7.33 4.72
CA ARG A 34 -17.34 -8.01 5.31
C ARG A 34 -16.34 -7.03 5.92
N TRP A 35 -16.09 -5.92 5.22
CA TRP A 35 -15.09 -4.91 5.58
C TRP A 35 -15.63 -3.49 5.44
N ARG A 36 -15.27 -2.63 6.38
CA ARG A 36 -15.27 -1.18 6.16
C ARG A 36 -13.99 -0.83 5.40
N VAL A 37 -14.06 -0.73 4.08
CA VAL A 37 -12.91 -0.36 3.26
C VAL A 37 -12.71 1.16 3.31
N THR A 38 -11.54 1.59 3.79
CA THR A 38 -11.07 2.97 3.76
C THR A 38 -9.72 3.05 3.08
N SER A 39 -9.32 4.24 2.66
CA SER A 39 -8.07 4.43 1.92
C SER A 39 -7.33 5.66 2.42
N LEU A 40 -6.02 5.53 2.56
CA LEU A 40 -5.15 6.65 2.84
C LEU A 40 -5.15 7.64 1.67
N GLU A 41 -5.27 8.93 1.96
CA GLU A 41 -5.12 10.02 0.99
C GLU A 41 -3.88 10.84 1.31
N LEU A 42 -2.88 10.77 0.44
CA LEU A 42 -1.65 11.52 0.57
C LEU A 42 -1.77 12.90 -0.09
N PRO A 43 -1.00 13.92 0.36
CA PRO A 43 -0.80 15.17 -0.36
C PRO A 43 -0.39 14.95 -1.82
N GLY A 44 -0.81 15.84 -2.70
CA GLY A 44 -0.61 15.73 -4.14
C GLY A 44 -1.62 14.82 -4.85
N LYS A 45 -2.55 14.19 -4.13
CA LYS A 45 -3.54 13.25 -4.68
C LYS A 45 -4.96 13.81 -4.56
N GLU A 46 -5.78 13.53 -5.56
CA GLU A 46 -7.23 13.77 -5.61
C GLU A 46 -7.70 15.07 -4.92
N ARG A 47 -8.32 15.01 -3.73
CA ARG A 47 -8.80 16.20 -3.02
C ARG A 47 -7.65 17.09 -2.50
N ARG A 48 -6.47 16.51 -2.34
CA ARG A 48 -5.26 17.17 -1.84
C ARG A 48 -4.26 17.48 -2.96
N ILE A 49 -4.72 17.55 -4.22
CA ILE A 49 -3.89 17.68 -5.43
C ILE A 49 -2.98 18.93 -5.43
N LEU A 50 -3.35 19.98 -4.71
CA LEU A 50 -2.60 21.23 -4.61
C LEU A 50 -1.60 21.26 -3.45
N GLU A 51 -1.53 20.19 -2.66
CA GLU A 51 -0.56 20.09 -1.56
C GLU A 51 0.73 19.44 -2.07
N ASP A 52 1.87 19.86 -1.51
CA ASP A 52 3.16 19.29 -1.85
C ASP A 52 3.25 17.81 -1.47
N PRO A 53 3.65 16.91 -2.37
CA PRO A 53 3.75 15.49 -2.09
C PRO A 53 4.91 15.17 -1.14
N TYR A 54 4.76 14.14 -0.33
CA TYR A 54 5.88 13.58 0.43
C TYR A 54 6.89 12.92 -0.52
N ARG A 55 8.17 12.94 -0.10
CA ARG A 55 9.29 12.29 -0.80
C ARG A 55 9.99 11.24 0.06
N ASN A 56 9.48 11.00 1.25
CA ASN A 56 10.01 10.05 2.21
C ASN A 56 8.86 9.28 2.87
N VAL A 57 8.97 7.94 2.91
CA VAL A 57 7.93 7.04 3.46
C VAL A 57 7.67 7.32 4.95
N ILE A 58 8.73 7.55 5.72
CA ILE A 58 8.61 7.78 7.17
C ILE A 58 7.92 9.12 7.44
N GLU A 59 8.23 10.16 6.66
CA GLU A 59 7.54 11.45 6.76
C GLU A 59 6.07 11.32 6.36
N ALA A 60 5.78 10.59 5.29
CA ALA A 60 4.41 10.32 4.85
C ALA A 60 3.61 9.56 5.93
N ALA A 61 4.19 8.53 6.53
CA ALA A 61 3.55 7.79 7.62
C ALA A 61 3.29 8.68 8.84
N LYS A 62 4.29 9.45 9.28
CA LYS A 62 4.17 10.37 10.42
C LYS A 62 3.19 11.50 10.16
N GLY A 63 3.16 12.05 8.96
CA GLY A 63 2.25 13.13 8.60
C GLY A 63 0.79 12.67 8.43
N SER A 64 0.56 11.36 8.21
CA SER A 64 -0.78 10.81 7.99
C SER A 64 -1.37 10.12 9.22
N ILE A 65 -0.59 9.82 10.23
CA ILE A 65 -1.01 8.94 11.33
C ILE A 65 -2.20 9.48 12.13
N ASP A 66 -2.28 10.79 12.36
CA ASP A 66 -3.37 11.40 13.13
C ASP A 66 -4.69 11.30 12.38
N ASP A 67 -4.68 11.55 11.07
CA ASP A 67 -5.85 11.40 10.21
C ASP A 67 -6.29 9.92 10.13
N VAL A 68 -5.33 8.99 10.04
CA VAL A 68 -5.59 7.55 10.03
C VAL A 68 -6.25 7.11 11.33
N VAL A 69 -5.71 7.50 12.49
CA VAL A 69 -6.30 7.16 13.79
C VAL A 69 -7.70 7.74 13.95
N ALA A 70 -7.92 8.97 13.49
CA ALA A 70 -9.23 9.62 13.53
C ALA A 70 -10.26 8.89 12.66
N ASP A 71 -9.85 8.44 11.45
CA ASP A 71 -10.74 7.67 10.56
C ASP A 71 -11.02 6.26 11.09
N LEU A 72 -10.05 5.57 11.66
CA LEU A 72 -10.23 4.23 12.21
C LEU A 72 -11.22 4.22 13.39
N GLY A 73 -11.10 5.20 14.28
CA GLY A 73 -11.90 5.29 15.51
C GLY A 73 -11.41 4.36 16.63
N GLU A 74 -11.97 4.56 17.84
CA GLU A 74 -11.59 3.79 19.02
C GLU A 74 -12.04 2.32 18.93
N GLY A 75 -11.12 1.40 19.24
CA GLY A 75 -11.39 -0.04 19.34
C GLY A 75 -11.62 -0.72 17.99
N ALA A 76 -11.31 -0.05 16.87
CA ALA A 76 -11.45 -0.65 15.54
C ALA A 76 -10.49 -1.82 15.37
N ARG A 77 -10.99 -2.95 14.88
CA ARG A 77 -10.21 -4.06 14.38
C ARG A 77 -9.72 -3.67 12.99
N THR A 78 -8.41 -3.60 12.79
CA THR A 78 -7.82 -3.03 11.58
C THR A 78 -6.91 -4.02 10.88
N VAL A 79 -7.16 -4.24 9.59
CA VAL A 79 -6.24 -4.89 8.66
C VAL A 79 -5.68 -3.79 7.75
N LEU A 80 -4.37 -3.79 7.57
CA LEU A 80 -3.68 -2.89 6.64
C LEU A 80 -3.40 -3.65 5.35
N PHE A 81 -3.68 -3.01 4.23
CA PHE A 81 -3.28 -3.49 2.90
C PHE A 81 -2.47 -2.41 2.19
N GLY A 82 -1.35 -2.78 1.61
CA GLY A 82 -0.57 -1.89 0.75
C GLY A 82 0.09 -2.64 -0.39
N HIS A 83 0.10 -2.01 -1.58
CA HIS A 83 0.76 -2.54 -2.77
C HIS A 83 1.95 -1.66 -3.16
N SER A 84 3.07 -2.28 -3.54
CA SER A 84 4.29 -1.59 -4.01
C SER A 84 4.76 -0.53 -2.98
N LEU A 85 4.78 0.76 -3.31
CA LEU A 85 5.01 1.85 -2.35
C LEU A 85 4.08 1.76 -1.14
N GLY A 86 2.80 1.45 -1.38
CA GLY A 86 1.80 1.30 -0.31
C GLY A 86 2.16 0.22 0.70
N ALA A 87 2.89 -0.82 0.31
CA ALA A 87 3.30 -1.90 1.22
C ALA A 87 4.28 -1.41 2.30
N VAL A 88 5.29 -0.66 1.92
CA VAL A 88 6.27 -0.10 2.87
C VAL A 88 5.67 1.02 3.70
N LEU A 89 4.79 1.82 3.13
CA LEU A 89 4.06 2.85 3.88
C LEU A 89 3.09 2.23 4.89
N ALA A 90 2.39 1.13 4.53
CA ALA A 90 1.54 0.37 5.45
C ALA A 90 2.36 -0.26 6.59
N TYR A 91 3.58 -0.71 6.32
CA TYR A 91 4.49 -1.24 7.34
C TYR A 91 4.88 -0.16 8.36
N GLU A 92 5.28 1.03 7.91
CA GLU A 92 5.58 2.16 8.81
C GLU A 92 4.34 2.62 9.60
N LEU A 93 3.18 2.65 8.96
CA LEU A 93 1.90 2.94 9.64
C LEU A 93 1.56 1.89 10.68
N ALA A 94 1.83 0.60 10.43
CA ALA A 94 1.58 -0.47 11.40
C ALA A 94 2.42 -0.28 12.68
N HIS A 95 3.69 0.14 12.56
CA HIS A 95 4.52 0.50 13.70
C HIS A 95 3.93 1.67 14.49
N LEU A 96 3.56 2.75 13.80
CA LEU A 96 3.00 3.94 14.43
C LEU A 96 1.63 3.68 15.09
N LEU A 97 0.76 2.89 14.46
CA LEU A 97 -0.54 2.48 15.00
C LEU A 97 -0.37 1.63 16.25
N SER A 98 0.52 0.64 16.21
CA SER A 98 0.84 -0.21 17.37
C SER A 98 1.38 0.63 18.55
N ALA A 99 2.26 1.60 18.29
CA ALA A 99 2.77 2.52 19.30
C ALA A 99 1.69 3.42 19.92
N ARG A 100 0.57 3.65 19.20
CA ARG A 100 -0.61 4.38 19.69
C ARG A 100 -1.69 3.51 20.32
N GLY A 101 -1.43 2.21 20.46
CA GLY A 101 -2.37 1.24 21.05
C GLY A 101 -3.54 0.89 20.13
N VAL A 102 -3.46 1.20 18.81
CA VAL A 102 -4.44 0.73 17.83
C VAL A 102 -4.16 -0.73 17.51
N HIS A 103 -5.19 -1.57 17.58
CA HIS A 103 -5.05 -3.00 17.30
C HIS A 103 -5.01 -3.26 15.79
N VAL A 104 -3.81 -3.59 15.31
CA VAL A 104 -3.59 -4.07 13.93
C VAL A 104 -3.66 -5.59 13.94
N GLU A 105 -4.69 -6.17 13.33
CA GLU A 105 -4.88 -7.63 13.29
C GLU A 105 -3.93 -8.31 12.31
N ARG A 106 -3.69 -7.65 11.18
CA ARG A 106 -2.83 -8.18 10.11
C ARG A 106 -2.32 -7.06 9.21
N LEU A 107 -1.11 -7.21 8.73
CA LEU A 107 -0.55 -6.45 7.63
C LEU A 107 -0.51 -7.33 6.38
N VAL A 108 -1.12 -6.88 5.30
CA VAL A 108 -1.09 -7.52 3.99
C VAL A 108 -0.26 -6.64 3.05
N VAL A 109 0.87 -7.14 2.64
CA VAL A 109 1.81 -6.47 1.72
C VAL A 109 1.76 -7.13 0.36
N SER A 110 1.84 -6.35 -0.70
CA SER A 110 1.67 -6.82 -2.06
C SER A 110 2.71 -6.19 -2.99
N GLY A 111 3.34 -6.97 -3.85
CA GLY A 111 4.26 -6.47 -4.88
C GLY A 111 5.39 -5.60 -4.31
N SER A 112 5.99 -6.01 -3.20
CA SER A 112 7.10 -5.28 -2.59
C SER A 112 8.11 -6.24 -1.97
N PRO A 113 9.41 -6.01 -2.12
CA PRO A 113 10.43 -6.73 -1.38
C PRO A 113 10.34 -6.41 0.11
N GLY A 114 10.92 -7.26 0.95
CA GLY A 114 10.98 -7.07 2.40
C GLY A 114 11.50 -5.68 2.80
N PRO A 115 11.17 -5.18 4.01
CA PRO A 115 11.44 -3.80 4.38
C PRO A 115 12.94 -3.47 4.41
N TRP A 116 13.80 -4.42 4.77
CA TRP A 116 15.25 -4.24 4.83
C TRP A 116 15.98 -4.57 3.52
N THR A 117 15.26 -5.01 2.48
CA THR A 117 15.86 -5.27 1.17
C THR A 117 16.23 -3.94 0.51
N GLN A 118 17.50 -3.81 0.12
CA GLN A 118 17.96 -2.64 -0.60
C GLN A 118 17.22 -2.52 -1.94
N ARG A 119 16.62 -1.35 -2.18
CA ARG A 119 15.91 -1.07 -3.42
C ARG A 119 16.82 -0.45 -4.45
N GLU A 120 16.65 -0.84 -5.70
CA GLU A 120 17.35 -0.23 -6.83
C GLU A 120 16.63 1.07 -7.24
N ARG A 121 17.41 2.09 -7.59
CA ARG A 121 16.90 3.28 -8.26
C ARG A 121 16.68 2.97 -9.73
N ARG A 122 15.44 2.78 -10.12
CA ARG A 122 15.06 2.41 -11.50
C ARG A 122 14.45 3.56 -12.28
N ALA A 123 13.74 4.46 -11.60
CA ALA A 123 13.04 5.60 -12.21
C ALA A 123 13.40 6.94 -11.55
N ALA A 124 13.65 6.97 -10.24
CA ALA A 124 13.93 8.21 -9.52
C ALA A 124 15.17 8.94 -10.06
N GLY A 125 14.98 10.23 -10.41
CA GLY A 125 16.02 11.10 -10.93
C GLY A 125 16.26 11.02 -12.43
N LEU A 126 15.50 10.22 -13.17
CA LEU A 126 15.52 10.23 -14.64
C LEU A 126 14.87 11.51 -15.19
N PRO A 127 15.29 11.99 -16.39
CA PRO A 127 14.55 13.00 -17.13
C PRO A 127 13.10 12.56 -17.40
N ASP A 128 12.19 13.53 -17.51
CA ASP A 128 10.74 13.29 -17.56
C ASP A 128 10.31 12.22 -18.57
N GLU A 129 10.82 12.25 -19.80
CA GLU A 129 10.42 11.29 -20.83
C GLU A 129 10.96 9.88 -20.56
N GLU A 130 12.19 9.79 -20.04
CA GLU A 130 12.78 8.50 -19.64
C GLU A 130 12.08 7.94 -18.39
N PHE A 131 11.73 8.82 -17.45
CA PHE A 131 10.95 8.47 -16.26
C PHE A 131 9.59 7.90 -16.65
N LEU A 132 8.84 8.59 -17.53
CA LEU A 132 7.52 8.13 -17.98
C LEU A 132 7.59 6.80 -18.72
N ALA A 133 8.59 6.62 -19.60
CA ALA A 133 8.78 5.35 -20.30
C ALA A 133 9.07 4.20 -19.31
N ARG A 134 9.83 4.48 -18.26
CA ARG A 134 10.15 3.49 -17.23
C ARG A 134 8.93 3.14 -16.38
N VAL A 135 8.13 4.14 -16.00
CA VAL A 135 6.88 3.90 -15.24
C VAL A 135 5.87 3.11 -16.07
N GLU A 136 5.74 3.43 -17.37
CA GLU A 136 4.88 2.68 -18.29
C GLU A 136 5.31 1.21 -18.41
N GLU A 137 6.62 0.94 -18.46
CA GLU A 137 7.15 -0.43 -18.42
C GLU A 137 6.77 -1.17 -17.14
N PHE A 138 6.80 -0.49 -15.98
CA PHE A 138 6.45 -1.10 -14.69
C PHE A 138 4.96 -1.31 -14.50
N ALA A 139 4.15 -0.35 -14.92
CA ALA A 139 2.70 -0.37 -14.78
C ALA A 139 2.01 -1.24 -15.84
N GLY A 140 2.66 -1.49 -16.98
CA GLY A 140 2.04 -2.13 -18.13
C GLY A 140 1.03 -1.26 -18.88
N PHE A 141 0.84 -0.02 -18.47
CA PHE A 141 -0.04 0.96 -19.14
C PHE A 141 0.44 2.40 -18.89
N ARG A 142 0.03 3.30 -19.78
CA ARG A 142 0.24 4.75 -19.65
C ARG A 142 -1.06 5.41 -19.19
N HIS A 143 -0.98 6.24 -18.16
CA HIS A 143 -2.14 6.98 -17.67
C HIS A 143 -2.49 8.12 -18.63
N GLU A 144 -3.72 8.16 -19.14
CA GLU A 144 -4.19 9.15 -20.15
C GLU A 144 -3.98 10.61 -19.71
N ALA A 145 -4.03 10.90 -18.41
CA ALA A 145 -3.77 12.25 -17.90
C ALA A 145 -2.38 12.79 -18.26
N LEU A 146 -1.39 11.90 -18.49
CA LEU A 146 -0.03 12.27 -18.86
C LEU A 146 0.09 12.74 -20.34
N ASP A 147 -0.93 12.49 -21.16
CA ASP A 147 -1.00 12.94 -22.54
C ASP A 147 -1.53 14.38 -22.66
N HIS A 148 -2.13 14.92 -21.59
CA HIS A 148 -2.63 16.29 -21.52
C HIS A 148 -1.63 17.17 -20.77
N PRO A 149 -1.05 18.23 -21.43
CA PRO A 149 0.02 19.04 -20.85
C PRO A 149 -0.31 19.62 -19.46
N GLU A 150 -1.52 20.18 -19.28
CA GLU A 150 -1.96 20.75 -18.01
C GLU A 150 -2.07 19.70 -16.89
N MET A 151 -2.58 18.52 -17.21
CA MET A 151 -2.68 17.40 -16.26
C MET A 151 -1.30 16.82 -15.96
N ARG A 152 -0.43 16.74 -16.95
CA ARG A 152 0.94 16.29 -16.78
C ARG A 152 1.72 17.16 -15.79
N GLU A 153 1.59 18.49 -15.88
CA GLU A 153 2.22 19.43 -14.93
C GLU A 153 1.81 19.16 -13.47
N LEU A 154 0.59 18.67 -13.25
CA LEU A 154 0.09 18.35 -11.90
C LEU A 154 0.49 16.93 -11.46
N VAL A 155 0.38 15.96 -12.35
CA VAL A 155 0.50 14.53 -11.98
C VAL A 155 1.95 14.05 -11.96
N LEU A 156 2.78 14.53 -12.92
CA LEU A 156 4.16 14.05 -13.06
C LEU A 156 5.03 14.31 -11.82
N PRO A 157 5.03 15.52 -11.22
CA PRO A 157 5.84 15.76 -10.00
C PRO A 157 5.43 14.85 -8.82
N VAL A 158 4.14 14.55 -8.71
CA VAL A 158 3.61 13.66 -7.67
C VAL A 158 4.05 12.22 -7.91
N LEU A 159 3.98 11.75 -9.15
CA LEU A 159 4.42 10.40 -9.52
C LEU A 159 5.94 10.24 -9.33
N GLN A 160 6.73 11.27 -9.67
CA GLN A 160 8.17 11.28 -9.41
C GLN A 160 8.48 11.23 -7.92
N ALA A 161 7.74 11.98 -7.10
CA ALA A 161 7.88 11.95 -5.64
C ALA A 161 7.53 10.57 -5.06
N ASP A 162 6.48 9.91 -5.55
CA ASP A 162 6.10 8.56 -5.14
C ASP A 162 7.20 7.53 -5.47
N CYS A 163 7.75 7.59 -6.68
CA CYS A 163 8.84 6.69 -7.09
C CYS A 163 10.11 6.94 -6.26
N GLU A 164 10.47 8.21 -6.04
CA GLU A 164 11.60 8.58 -5.20
C GLU A 164 11.41 8.06 -3.77
N MET A 165 10.22 8.23 -3.20
CA MET A 165 9.84 7.77 -1.87
C MET A 165 9.99 6.25 -1.75
N HIS A 166 9.54 5.48 -2.75
CA HIS A 166 9.64 4.02 -2.76
C HIS A 166 11.08 3.53 -2.93
N GLU A 167 11.81 4.10 -3.89
CA GLU A 167 13.17 3.66 -4.23
C GLU A 167 14.23 4.09 -3.22
N SER A 168 13.97 5.15 -2.46
CA SER A 168 14.84 5.63 -1.38
C SER A 168 14.49 5.07 0.00
N TYR A 169 13.48 4.22 0.09
CA TYR A 169 12.98 3.75 1.37
C TYR A 169 14.04 2.95 2.15
N VAL A 170 14.20 3.36 3.40
CA VAL A 170 14.91 2.65 4.46
C VAL A 170 13.98 2.63 5.67
N PRO A 171 13.74 1.48 6.30
CA PRO A 171 12.80 1.40 7.42
C PRO A 171 13.24 2.25 8.61
N SER A 172 12.26 2.74 9.37
CA SER A 172 12.50 3.57 10.55
C SER A 172 13.12 2.82 11.72
N THR A 173 13.05 1.50 11.70
CA THR A 173 13.57 0.61 12.75
C THR A 173 13.96 -0.74 12.16
N ASP A 174 14.89 -1.42 12.83
CA ASP A 174 15.26 -2.81 12.55
C ASP A 174 14.40 -3.81 13.35
N GLU A 175 13.45 -3.33 14.17
CA GLU A 175 12.58 -4.17 14.97
C GLU A 175 11.41 -4.68 14.13
N PRO A 176 11.18 -6.02 14.08
CA PRO A 176 9.99 -6.58 13.41
C PRO A 176 8.71 -6.22 14.16
N LEU A 177 7.58 -6.21 13.44
CA LEU A 177 6.25 -6.08 14.03
C LEU A 177 5.87 -7.33 14.82
N SER A 178 5.01 -7.18 15.84
CA SER A 178 4.32 -8.32 16.47
C SER A 178 2.99 -8.69 15.77
N VAL A 179 2.77 -8.15 14.58
CA VAL A 179 1.53 -8.32 13.80
C VAL A 179 1.73 -9.40 12.75
N PRO A 180 0.77 -10.34 12.55
CA PRO A 180 0.79 -11.28 11.44
C PRO A 180 0.95 -10.60 10.08
N ILE A 181 1.77 -11.17 9.19
CA ILE A 181 2.00 -10.63 7.85
C ILE A 181 1.60 -11.65 6.78
N CYS A 182 0.86 -11.18 5.77
CA CYS A 182 0.60 -11.90 4.53
C CYS A 182 1.26 -11.15 3.38
N SER A 183 2.13 -11.83 2.62
CA SER A 183 2.79 -11.27 1.45
C SER A 183 2.17 -11.80 0.17
N LEU A 184 1.78 -10.89 -0.72
CA LEU A 184 1.14 -11.18 -2.00
C LEU A 184 2.04 -10.77 -3.16
N ARG A 185 1.99 -11.53 -4.26
CA ARG A 185 2.78 -11.26 -5.47
C ARG A 185 2.06 -11.75 -6.72
N GLY A 186 2.27 -11.08 -7.85
CA GLY A 186 1.96 -11.64 -9.17
C GLY A 186 2.99 -12.69 -9.60
N GLU A 187 2.58 -13.83 -10.13
CA GLU A 187 3.50 -14.91 -10.57
C GLU A 187 4.52 -14.42 -11.59
N SER A 188 4.13 -13.48 -12.45
CA SER A 188 4.96 -12.88 -13.50
C SER A 188 5.48 -11.49 -13.13
N ASP A 189 5.44 -11.10 -11.86
CA ASP A 189 5.97 -9.80 -11.40
C ASP A 189 7.47 -9.70 -11.71
N GLY A 190 7.82 -8.81 -12.63
CA GLY A 190 9.19 -8.54 -13.06
C GLY A 190 9.96 -7.57 -12.15
N LEU A 191 9.28 -6.93 -11.19
CA LEU A 191 9.87 -5.96 -10.28
C LEU A 191 10.27 -6.59 -8.94
N VAL A 192 9.55 -7.62 -8.51
CA VAL A 192 9.73 -8.28 -7.22
C VAL A 192 9.76 -9.79 -7.43
N THR A 193 10.85 -10.42 -7.05
CA THR A 193 10.99 -11.89 -7.10
C THR A 193 10.19 -12.56 -5.97
N ALA A 194 9.88 -13.84 -6.14
CA ALA A 194 9.24 -14.63 -5.08
C ALA A 194 10.08 -14.71 -3.80
N GLU A 195 11.40 -14.69 -3.93
CA GLU A 195 12.33 -14.71 -2.79
C GLU A 195 12.26 -13.38 -2.01
N GLU A 196 12.30 -12.25 -2.70
CA GLU A 196 12.18 -10.93 -2.10
C GLU A 196 10.82 -10.72 -1.42
N ALA A 197 9.72 -11.19 -2.03
CA ALA A 197 8.40 -11.13 -1.42
C ALA A 197 8.31 -12.01 -0.15
N ARG A 198 9.04 -13.13 -0.08
CA ARG A 198 9.08 -13.98 1.11
C ARG A 198 9.92 -13.42 2.25
N GLN A 199 10.79 -12.42 2.00
CA GLN A 199 11.58 -11.76 3.04
C GLN A 199 10.72 -10.99 4.06
N TRP A 200 9.47 -10.71 3.75
CA TRP A 200 8.52 -10.17 4.72
C TRP A 200 8.28 -11.08 5.93
N ARG A 201 8.69 -12.35 5.85
CA ARG A 201 8.70 -13.26 7.00
C ARG A 201 9.53 -12.73 8.16
N ASP A 202 10.65 -12.09 7.86
CA ASP A 202 11.57 -11.56 8.85
C ASP A 202 11.04 -10.27 9.51
N ALA A 203 10.02 -9.65 8.90
CA ALA A 203 9.40 -8.41 9.39
C ALA A 203 8.31 -8.64 10.45
N THR A 204 8.08 -9.89 10.89
CA THR A 204 7.15 -10.21 11.96
C THR A 204 7.73 -11.19 12.99
N THR A 205 7.42 -10.92 14.26
CA THR A 205 7.68 -11.85 15.39
C THR A 205 6.43 -12.60 15.84
N SER A 206 5.27 -12.39 15.21
CA SER A 206 4.01 -13.05 15.58
C SER A 206 4.03 -14.59 15.41
N GLY A 207 4.98 -15.10 14.62
CA GLY A 207 5.01 -16.51 14.20
C GLY A 207 4.02 -16.83 13.07
N GLU A 208 3.21 -15.88 12.65
CA GLU A 208 2.24 -16.03 11.57
C GLU A 208 2.67 -15.25 10.34
N PHE A 209 3.19 -15.98 9.34
CA PHE A 209 3.51 -15.45 8.03
C PHE A 209 2.90 -16.33 6.95
N SER A 210 2.25 -15.73 5.97
CA SER A 210 1.76 -16.41 4.78
C SER A 210 2.25 -15.72 3.50
N TYR A 211 2.32 -16.51 2.44
CA TYR A 211 2.72 -16.03 1.10
C TYR A 211 1.76 -16.60 0.07
N VAL A 212 1.24 -15.72 -0.80
CA VAL A 212 0.29 -16.10 -1.85
C VAL A 212 0.70 -15.46 -3.17
N GLU A 213 0.69 -16.25 -4.25
CA GLU A 213 0.87 -15.78 -5.62
C GLU A 213 -0.47 -15.72 -6.35
N PHE A 214 -0.59 -14.73 -7.22
CA PHE A 214 -1.73 -14.55 -8.12
C PHE A 214 -1.26 -14.63 -9.58
N PRO A 215 -2.09 -15.10 -10.50
CA PRO A 215 -1.81 -14.96 -11.92
C PRO A 215 -1.62 -13.48 -12.29
N GLY A 216 -0.65 -13.19 -13.17
CA GLY A 216 -0.41 -11.84 -13.67
C GLY A 216 0.93 -11.24 -13.23
N ASP A 217 1.13 -10.00 -13.64
CA ASP A 217 2.33 -9.19 -13.42
C ASP A 217 2.27 -8.38 -12.10
N HIS A 218 3.07 -7.32 -12.02
CA HIS A 218 3.10 -6.44 -10.86
C HIS A 218 1.72 -5.87 -10.52
N MET A 219 0.93 -5.49 -11.53
CA MET A 219 -0.35 -4.83 -11.35
C MET A 219 -1.57 -5.78 -11.33
N TYR A 220 -1.36 -7.07 -11.05
CA TYR A 220 -2.42 -8.10 -10.99
C TYR A 220 -3.67 -7.70 -10.18
N LEU A 221 -3.52 -6.86 -9.16
CA LEU A 221 -4.62 -6.42 -8.29
C LEU A 221 -5.67 -5.57 -9.01
N VAL A 222 -5.36 -5.01 -10.17
CA VAL A 222 -6.30 -4.23 -11.00
C VAL A 222 -7.46 -5.12 -11.44
N ASP A 223 -7.15 -6.32 -11.91
CA ASP A 223 -8.14 -7.28 -12.42
C ASP A 223 -8.62 -8.26 -11.33
N LEU A 224 -7.79 -8.54 -10.33
CA LEU A 224 -8.03 -9.57 -9.33
C LEU A 224 -8.44 -9.02 -7.95
N GLY A 225 -8.98 -7.80 -7.88
CA GLY A 225 -9.33 -7.17 -6.61
C GLY A 225 -10.28 -7.99 -5.72
N ALA A 226 -11.24 -8.71 -6.32
CA ALA A 226 -12.13 -9.60 -5.57
C ALA A 226 -11.38 -10.79 -4.94
N GLN A 227 -10.47 -11.43 -5.69
CA GLN A 227 -9.67 -12.55 -5.21
C GLN A 227 -8.67 -12.10 -4.13
N VAL A 228 -8.13 -10.88 -4.25
CA VAL A 228 -7.27 -10.28 -3.22
C VAL A 228 -8.06 -10.09 -1.92
N LEU A 229 -9.28 -9.56 -2.00
CA LEU A 229 -10.16 -9.42 -0.83
C LEU A 229 -10.50 -10.76 -0.18
N ASP A 230 -10.74 -11.81 -0.97
CA ASP A 230 -11.01 -13.15 -0.46
C ASP A 230 -9.80 -13.74 0.29
N VAL A 231 -8.57 -13.47 -0.20
CA VAL A 231 -7.34 -13.84 0.51
C VAL A 231 -7.21 -13.06 1.81
N ILE A 232 -7.42 -11.73 1.79
CA ILE A 232 -7.36 -10.90 3.00
C ILE A 232 -8.34 -11.41 4.06
N GLU A 233 -9.56 -11.76 3.68
CA GLU A 233 -10.56 -12.29 4.60
C GLU A 233 -10.15 -13.65 5.19
N ARG A 234 -9.71 -14.58 4.36
CA ARG A 234 -9.26 -15.91 4.80
C ARG A 234 -8.10 -15.80 5.79
N GLU A 235 -7.09 -15.03 5.47
CA GLU A 235 -5.92 -14.82 6.30
C GLU A 235 -6.26 -14.11 7.64
N SER A 236 -7.26 -13.23 7.64
CA SER A 236 -7.69 -12.52 8.85
C SER A 236 -8.66 -13.33 9.71
N SER A 237 -9.30 -14.37 9.16
CA SER A 237 -10.26 -15.23 9.88
C SER A 237 -9.61 -16.47 10.50
N GLY A 238 -8.42 -16.87 10.03
CA GLY A 238 -7.73 -18.10 10.43
C GLY A 238 -7.05 -18.09 11.79
N GLY A 239 -7.03 -16.96 12.48
CA GLY A 239 -6.41 -16.78 13.81
C GLY A 239 -7.37 -16.96 15.00
N ARG A 240 -8.50 -17.67 14.82
CA ARG A 240 -9.44 -17.98 15.92
C ARG A 240 -9.34 -19.42 16.37
#